data_b8d4c126ca79e7596d5534e90d314df4
#
_entry.id   b8d4c126ca79e7596d5534e90d314df4
#
_cell.length_a   1.000
_cell.length_b   1.000
_cell.length_c   1.000
_cell.angle_alpha   90.00
_cell.angle_beta   90.00
_cell.angle_gamma   90.00
#
_symmetry.space_group_name_H-M   'P 1'
#
loop_
_entity.id
_entity.type
_entity.pdbx_description
1 polymer ?
#
loop_
_entity_poly.entity_id
_entity_poly.type
_entity_poly.pdbx_seq_one_letter_code
_entity_poly.pdbx_strand_id
1 'polypeptide(L)'
;MQTTFWRRTLAAALAAVCFAVLAGCSVFPNQGGGSKVQAVSRPAVESAELQFAHPAAGDTIAVFDTSAGVFKAVLFPQQAPQACDNFIGLAQAGYYNGLTITRAEKNFLIEAGQGTDGKGTTLWNGSRYPAETTDQLHHYSGALCAAPDASGQMASVFYVMDTLPGGDSVTQELVDQMNNAGYRAEVVQAYQTAGGAPYLDYTDTVFGQVYEGMEVVDAIGQAAVDEAQKPTETITLNSVAISTYQ
;
A
#
# COMPACT_ATOMS: atom_id res chain seq x y z
N MET A 1 13.76 -47.03 66.46
CA MET A 1 12.45 -46.63 67.04
C MET A 1 11.78 -45.78 65.97
N GLN A 2 10.89 -46.34 65.15
CA GLN A 2 9.45 -46.22 65.22
C GLN A 2 9.02 -44.79 65.39
N THR A 3 8.14 -44.16 64.62
CA THR A 3 6.90 -44.61 63.96
C THR A 3 6.39 -43.51 62.97
N THR A 4 5.96 -43.90 61.85
CA THR A 4 4.59 -43.87 61.21
C THR A 4 4.04 -42.54 60.75
N PHE A 5 3.81 -42.54 59.41
CA PHE A 5 2.57 -42.24 58.65
C PHE A 5 1.72 -41.04 59.04
N TRP A 6 1.46 -40.13 58.07
CA TRP A 6 0.11 -40.01 57.50
C TRP A 6 0.10 -39.21 56.19
N ARG A 7 -0.50 -39.82 55.17
CA ARG A 7 -0.83 -39.23 53.88
C ARG A 7 -1.95 -38.21 54.04
N ARG A 8 -1.86 -37.07 53.32
CA ARG A 8 -3.06 -36.38 52.82
C ARG A 8 -2.74 -35.79 51.45
N THR A 9 -3.37 -36.35 50.46
CA THR A 9 -3.56 -35.88 49.08
C THR A 9 -4.31 -34.57 49.08
N LEU A 10 -3.81 -33.54 48.42
CA LEU A 10 -4.59 -32.39 47.97
C LEU A 10 -4.31 -32.19 46.49
N ALA A 11 -5.36 -32.44 45.70
CA ALA A 11 -5.39 -32.17 44.27
C ALA A 11 -5.35 -30.66 44.05
N ALA A 12 -4.31 -30.17 43.36
CA ALA A 12 -4.29 -28.82 42.84
C ALA A 12 -4.78 -28.86 41.40
N ALA A 13 -5.96 -28.31 41.16
CA ALA A 13 -6.52 -28.09 39.86
C ALA A 13 -5.69 -27.04 39.10
N LEU A 14 -5.05 -27.45 38.02
CA LEU A 14 -4.48 -26.53 37.03
C LEU A 14 -5.65 -25.89 36.25
N ALA A 15 -5.91 -24.61 36.50
CA ALA A 15 -6.74 -23.80 35.65
C ALA A 15 -5.91 -23.39 34.44
N ALA A 16 -6.07 -24.08 33.29
CA ALA A 16 -5.56 -23.65 32.02
C ALA A 16 -6.38 -22.45 31.55
N VAL A 17 -5.80 -21.25 31.64
CA VAL A 17 -6.33 -20.05 31.01
C VAL A 17 -6.01 -20.12 29.53
N CYS A 18 -6.97 -20.59 28.74
CA CYS A 18 -6.93 -20.43 27.29
C CYS A 18 -7.19 -18.98 26.95
N PHE A 19 -6.13 -18.22 26.60
CA PHE A 19 -6.27 -16.98 25.86
C PHE A 19 -6.75 -17.34 24.44
N ALA A 20 -8.04 -17.22 24.20
CA ALA A 20 -8.57 -17.20 22.86
C ALA A 20 -8.20 -15.85 22.23
N VAL A 21 -7.19 -15.86 21.37
CA VAL A 21 -6.94 -14.77 20.43
C VAL A 21 -8.10 -14.80 19.45
N LEU A 22 -9.05 -13.90 19.64
CA LEU A 22 -10.07 -13.61 18.64
C LEU A 22 -9.40 -12.93 17.44
N ALA A 23 -8.92 -13.72 16.51
CA ALA A 23 -8.68 -13.25 15.16
C ALA A 23 -10.03 -12.80 14.61
N GLY A 24 -10.26 -11.51 14.56
CA GLY A 24 -11.41 -10.90 13.92
C GLY A 24 -11.34 -11.13 12.42
N CYS A 25 -11.86 -12.27 11.95
CA CYS A 25 -12.21 -12.42 10.55
C CYS A 25 -13.39 -11.48 10.27
N SER A 26 -13.15 -10.34 9.67
CA SER A 26 -14.20 -9.57 9.01
C SER A 26 -14.69 -10.38 7.81
N VAL A 27 -15.78 -11.13 8.02
CA VAL A 27 -16.47 -11.84 6.94
C VAL A 27 -17.22 -10.81 6.13
N PHE A 28 -16.70 -10.45 4.95
CA PHE A 28 -17.46 -9.72 3.96
C PHE A 28 -18.65 -10.58 3.51
N PRO A 29 -19.87 -10.03 3.38
CA PRO A 29 -21.00 -10.81 2.89
C PRO A 29 -20.75 -11.20 1.44
N ASN A 30 -20.62 -12.50 1.20
CA ASN A 30 -20.47 -13.12 -0.12
C ASN A 30 -21.70 -12.84 -0.97
N GLN A 31 -21.61 -11.93 -1.93
CA GLN A 31 -22.57 -11.72 -3.01
C GLN A 31 -21.98 -12.37 -4.27
N GLY A 32 -22.33 -13.62 -4.49
CA GLY A 32 -22.36 -14.29 -5.79
C GLY A 32 -21.06 -14.43 -6.58
N GLY A 33 -20.48 -15.63 -6.65
CA GLY A 33 -19.73 -16.14 -7.81
C GLY A 33 -18.32 -15.55 -8.07
N GLY A 34 -17.71 -14.84 -7.13
CA GLY A 34 -16.37 -14.26 -7.30
C GLY A 34 -15.26 -15.23 -6.87
N SER A 35 -14.16 -15.28 -7.60
CA SER A 35 -12.91 -15.89 -7.16
C SER A 35 -12.57 -15.42 -5.75
N LYS A 36 -12.23 -16.35 -4.87
CA LYS A 36 -11.84 -16.00 -3.50
C LYS A 36 -10.59 -15.14 -3.56
N VAL A 37 -10.68 -13.88 -3.08
CA VAL A 37 -9.51 -13.01 -2.89
C VAL A 37 -8.54 -13.75 -1.95
N GLN A 38 -7.32 -13.96 -2.40
CA GLN A 38 -6.29 -14.61 -1.61
C GLN A 38 -5.66 -13.55 -0.69
N ALA A 39 -5.75 -13.76 0.62
CA ALA A 39 -5.10 -12.88 1.57
C ALA A 39 -3.57 -12.94 1.40
N VAL A 40 -2.93 -11.80 1.22
CA VAL A 40 -1.48 -11.66 1.19
C VAL A 40 -0.99 -11.44 2.62
N SER A 41 -0.09 -12.32 3.08
CA SER A 41 0.56 -12.15 4.37
C SER A 41 1.77 -11.24 4.21
N ARG A 42 1.71 -10.03 4.78
CA ARG A 42 2.80 -9.04 4.71
C ARG A 42 3.55 -9.00 6.02
N PRO A 43 4.86 -9.31 6.04
CA PRO A 43 5.67 -9.21 7.26
C PRO A 43 5.83 -7.75 7.67
N ALA A 44 5.99 -7.50 8.96
CA ALA A 44 6.44 -6.20 9.44
C ALA A 44 7.87 -5.93 8.92
N VAL A 45 8.11 -4.72 8.45
CA VAL A 45 9.42 -4.30 7.96
C VAL A 45 10.12 -3.51 9.05
N GLU A 46 11.12 -4.11 9.65
CA GLU A 46 11.98 -3.46 10.64
C GLU A 46 13.04 -2.64 9.89
N SER A 47 12.74 -1.37 9.61
CA SER A 47 13.61 -0.48 8.85
C SER A 47 13.52 0.96 9.38
N ALA A 48 14.61 1.71 9.27
CA ALA A 48 14.64 3.15 9.53
C ALA A 48 14.23 3.99 8.31
N GLU A 49 13.90 3.35 7.19
CA GLU A 49 13.41 4.04 6.00
C GLU A 49 12.09 4.76 6.28
N LEU A 50 11.96 5.99 5.79
CA LEU A 50 10.85 6.89 6.07
C LEU A 50 9.47 6.24 5.81
N GLN A 51 9.36 5.43 4.76
CA GLN A 51 8.10 4.81 4.33
C GLN A 51 7.58 3.73 5.29
N PHE A 52 8.41 3.19 6.18
CA PHE A 52 8.00 2.17 7.16
C PHE A 52 7.74 2.76 8.55
N ALA A 53 7.96 4.06 8.74
CA ALA A 53 7.54 4.74 9.95
C ALA A 53 6.01 4.86 9.98
N HIS A 54 5.41 4.52 11.13
CA HIS A 54 4.00 4.81 11.33
C HIS A 54 3.79 6.33 11.35
N PRO A 55 2.69 6.87 10.74
CA PRO A 55 2.44 8.29 10.77
C PRO A 55 2.49 8.87 12.19
N ALA A 56 3.12 10.03 12.35
CA ALA A 56 3.15 10.78 13.58
C ALA A 56 2.04 11.85 13.61
N ALA A 57 1.67 12.30 14.81
CA ALA A 57 0.71 13.40 14.96
C ALA A 57 1.20 14.64 14.19
N GLY A 58 0.36 15.15 13.31
CA GLY A 58 0.69 16.28 12.42
C GLY A 58 1.00 15.87 10.98
N ASP A 59 1.29 14.61 10.69
CA ASP A 59 1.54 14.14 9.34
C ASP A 59 0.30 14.26 8.45
N THR A 60 0.49 14.62 7.20
CA THR A 60 -0.58 14.66 6.20
C THR A 60 -0.91 13.25 5.74
N ILE A 61 -2.17 12.87 5.83
CA ILE A 61 -2.66 11.57 5.37
C ILE A 61 -3.77 11.72 4.34
N ALA A 62 -3.86 10.74 3.45
CA ALA A 62 -4.95 10.56 2.51
C ALA A 62 -5.77 9.33 2.90
N VAL A 63 -7.09 9.48 2.95
CA VAL A 63 -8.07 8.40 3.18
C VAL A 63 -8.77 8.13 1.87
N PHE A 64 -8.60 6.94 1.33
CA PHE A 64 -9.23 6.47 0.11
C PHE A 64 -10.44 5.60 0.48
N ASP A 65 -11.63 6.11 0.25
CA ASP A 65 -12.88 5.34 0.34
C ASP A 65 -13.19 4.79 -1.04
N THR A 66 -13.23 3.48 -1.17
CA THR A 66 -13.53 2.80 -2.43
C THR A 66 -14.72 1.87 -2.29
N SER A 67 -15.30 1.45 -3.40
CA SER A 67 -16.35 0.41 -3.39
C SER A 67 -15.84 -0.97 -2.92
N ALA A 68 -14.51 -1.16 -2.85
CA ALA A 68 -13.88 -2.38 -2.35
C ALA A 68 -13.47 -2.30 -0.86
N GLY A 69 -13.51 -1.10 -0.27
CA GLY A 69 -13.10 -0.85 1.12
C GLY A 69 -12.30 0.44 1.26
N VAL A 70 -11.75 0.66 2.45
CA VAL A 70 -10.99 1.86 2.79
C VAL A 70 -9.52 1.51 2.99
N PHE A 71 -8.62 2.31 2.43
CA PHE A 71 -7.20 2.27 2.76
C PHE A 71 -6.67 3.69 3.01
N LYS A 72 -5.54 3.81 3.72
CA LYS A 72 -4.97 5.09 4.11
C LYS A 72 -3.48 5.14 3.79
N ALA A 73 -3.03 6.31 3.33
CA ALA A 73 -1.62 6.57 3.04
C ALA A 73 -1.13 7.82 3.76
N VAL A 74 0.10 7.79 4.25
CA VAL A 74 0.84 8.98 4.65
C VAL A 74 1.45 9.62 3.40
N LEU A 75 1.48 10.95 3.35
CA LEU A 75 2.07 11.71 2.25
C LEU A 75 3.41 12.33 2.67
N PHE A 76 4.31 12.53 1.71
CA PHE A 76 5.67 13.04 1.94
C PHE A 76 5.93 14.37 1.21
N PRO A 77 5.29 15.48 1.65
CA PRO A 77 5.38 16.76 0.94
C PRO A 77 6.78 17.41 0.97
N GLN A 78 7.66 16.96 1.86
CA GLN A 78 9.05 17.44 1.86
C GLN A 78 9.91 16.77 0.79
N GLN A 79 9.61 15.52 0.43
CA GLN A 79 10.34 14.72 -0.54
C GLN A 79 9.79 14.84 -1.96
N ALA A 80 8.47 15.04 -2.10
CA ALA A 80 7.77 15.17 -3.38
C ALA A 80 6.74 16.31 -3.32
N PRO A 81 7.20 17.57 -3.23
CA PRO A 81 6.33 18.73 -3.01
C PRO A 81 5.30 18.94 -4.12
N GLN A 82 5.67 18.87 -5.40
CA GLN A 82 4.72 19.11 -6.50
C GLN A 82 3.67 17.99 -6.60
N ALA A 83 4.09 16.74 -6.44
CA ALA A 83 3.18 15.60 -6.46
C ALA A 83 2.18 15.70 -5.30
N CYS A 84 2.65 15.99 -4.08
CA CYS A 84 1.78 16.17 -2.93
C CYS A 84 0.84 17.38 -3.09
N ASP A 85 1.34 18.54 -3.50
CA ASP A 85 0.52 19.72 -3.71
C ASP A 85 -0.58 19.48 -4.73
N ASN A 86 -0.23 18.87 -5.88
CA ASN A 86 -1.20 18.53 -6.91
C ASN A 86 -2.24 17.52 -6.41
N PHE A 87 -1.81 16.44 -5.77
CA PHE A 87 -2.70 15.40 -5.26
C PHE A 87 -3.63 15.94 -4.18
N ILE A 88 -3.09 16.65 -3.18
CA ILE A 88 -3.85 17.25 -2.07
C ILE A 88 -4.91 18.21 -2.60
N GLY A 89 -4.51 19.13 -3.46
CA GLY A 89 -5.43 20.13 -3.94
C GLY A 89 -6.52 19.56 -4.85
N LEU A 90 -6.22 18.56 -5.69
CA LEU A 90 -7.20 17.85 -6.48
C LEU A 90 -8.16 17.06 -5.59
N ALA A 91 -7.66 16.40 -4.53
CA ALA A 91 -8.49 15.69 -3.56
C ALA A 91 -9.44 16.66 -2.81
N GLN A 92 -8.92 17.79 -2.34
CA GLN A 92 -9.71 18.85 -1.68
C GLN A 92 -10.77 19.47 -2.61
N ALA A 93 -10.49 19.55 -3.90
CA ALA A 93 -11.44 19.98 -4.92
C ALA A 93 -12.48 18.90 -5.28
N GLY A 94 -12.36 17.68 -4.71
CA GLY A 94 -13.25 16.56 -5.01
C GLY A 94 -13.03 15.91 -6.37
N TYR A 95 -11.89 16.19 -7.04
CA TYR A 95 -11.61 15.68 -8.38
C TYR A 95 -11.63 14.15 -8.45
N TYR A 96 -11.14 13.47 -7.44
CA TYR A 96 -11.06 12.00 -7.41
C TYR A 96 -12.40 11.32 -7.11
N ASN A 97 -13.39 12.06 -6.60
CA ASN A 97 -14.66 11.48 -6.17
C ASN A 97 -15.46 10.96 -7.37
N GLY A 98 -15.82 9.69 -7.31
CA GLY A 98 -16.55 9.01 -8.39
C GLY A 98 -15.67 8.53 -9.55
N LEU A 99 -14.36 8.79 -9.55
CA LEU A 99 -13.45 8.18 -10.52
C LEU A 99 -13.32 6.68 -10.24
N THR A 100 -12.80 5.95 -11.23
CA THR A 100 -12.68 4.49 -11.14
C THR A 100 -11.24 4.05 -11.14
N ILE A 101 -10.99 2.82 -10.65
CA ILE A 101 -9.74 2.12 -10.90
C ILE A 101 -9.65 1.86 -12.40
N THR A 102 -8.60 2.38 -13.02
CA THR A 102 -8.38 2.30 -14.48
C THR A 102 -7.50 1.14 -14.89
N ARG A 103 -6.66 0.65 -13.97
CA ARG A 103 -5.80 -0.51 -14.15
C ARG A 103 -5.65 -1.26 -12.84
N ALA A 104 -5.71 -2.59 -12.90
CA ALA A 104 -5.39 -3.48 -11.80
C ALA A 104 -4.52 -4.61 -12.35
N GLU A 105 -3.28 -4.66 -11.93
CA GLU A 105 -2.33 -5.68 -12.35
C GLU A 105 -1.91 -6.49 -11.12
N LYS A 106 -2.36 -7.72 -11.10
CA LYS A 106 -2.17 -8.62 -9.96
C LYS A 106 -0.69 -8.75 -9.58
N ASN A 107 -0.41 -8.57 -8.31
CA ASN A 107 0.93 -8.62 -7.73
C ASN A 107 1.88 -7.56 -8.30
N PHE A 108 1.34 -6.44 -8.79
CA PHE A 108 2.15 -5.34 -9.29
C PHE A 108 1.63 -3.98 -8.85
N LEU A 109 0.45 -3.53 -9.34
CA LEU A 109 -0.10 -2.22 -8.96
C LEU A 109 -1.62 -2.13 -9.19
N ILE A 110 -2.22 -1.13 -8.57
CA ILE A 110 -3.53 -0.59 -8.93
C ILE A 110 -3.38 0.88 -9.32
N GLU A 111 -4.12 1.34 -10.35
CA GLU A 111 -4.02 2.71 -10.86
C GLU A 111 -5.38 3.39 -10.90
N ALA A 112 -5.39 4.68 -10.60
CA ALA A 112 -6.57 5.54 -10.64
C ALA A 112 -6.19 7.01 -10.92
N GLY A 113 -7.19 7.92 -10.90
CA GLY A 113 -6.95 9.36 -11.03
C GLY A 113 -7.01 9.87 -12.46
N GLN A 114 -7.34 9.01 -13.42
CA GLN A 114 -7.64 9.40 -14.78
C GLN A 114 -9.06 9.98 -14.84
N GLY A 115 -9.22 11.16 -15.45
CA GLY A 115 -10.52 11.78 -15.65
C GLY A 115 -11.42 11.01 -16.62
N THR A 116 -12.69 11.38 -16.67
CA THR A 116 -13.67 10.74 -17.56
C THR A 116 -13.37 10.94 -19.06
N ASP A 117 -12.50 11.89 -19.38
CA ASP A 117 -11.98 12.13 -20.74
C ASP A 117 -10.77 11.24 -21.09
N GLY A 118 -10.39 10.32 -20.19
CA GLY A 118 -9.25 9.45 -20.36
C GLY A 118 -7.89 10.13 -20.12
N LYS A 119 -7.88 11.33 -19.52
CA LYS A 119 -6.64 12.10 -19.29
C LYS A 119 -6.45 12.43 -17.81
N GLY A 120 -5.22 12.66 -17.44
CA GLY A 120 -4.89 13.27 -16.16
C GLY A 120 -4.98 14.80 -16.23
N THR A 121 -5.15 15.46 -15.09
CA THR A 121 -5.13 16.92 -14.94
C THR A 121 -4.20 17.36 -13.82
N THR A 122 -4.04 18.67 -13.63
CA THR A 122 -3.30 19.24 -12.49
C THR A 122 -4.04 20.47 -11.97
N LEU A 123 -3.68 20.93 -10.78
CA LEU A 123 -4.11 22.22 -10.22
C LEU A 123 -3.70 23.41 -11.10
N TRP A 124 -2.68 23.23 -11.94
CA TRP A 124 -2.10 24.29 -12.79
C TRP A 124 -2.67 24.24 -14.20
N ASN A 125 -4.02 24.20 -14.30
CA ASN A 125 -4.75 24.18 -15.57
C ASN A 125 -4.31 23.06 -16.53
N GLY A 126 -3.97 21.88 -15.99
CA GLY A 126 -3.53 20.73 -16.76
C GLY A 126 -2.05 20.75 -17.18
N SER A 127 -1.28 21.78 -16.76
CA SER A 127 0.18 21.79 -16.99
C SER A 127 0.83 20.61 -16.24
N ARG A 128 1.60 19.81 -16.95
CA ARG A 128 2.32 18.65 -16.38
C ARG A 128 3.49 19.13 -15.53
N TYR A 129 3.95 18.26 -14.62
CA TYR A 129 5.16 18.48 -13.83
C TYR A 129 6.13 17.30 -13.99
N PRO A 130 7.46 17.55 -13.83
CA PRO A 130 8.47 16.49 -13.96
C PRO A 130 8.40 15.52 -12.78
N ALA A 131 9.02 14.35 -12.94
CA ALA A 131 9.21 13.43 -11.83
C ALA A 131 10.05 14.09 -10.72
N GLU A 132 9.64 13.85 -9.48
CA GLU A 132 10.37 14.20 -8.26
C GLU A 132 10.90 12.90 -7.64
N THR A 133 12.21 12.69 -7.74
CA THR A 133 12.85 11.48 -7.25
C THR A 133 13.86 11.81 -6.16
N THR A 134 14.02 10.93 -5.20
CA THR A 134 14.92 11.08 -4.06
C THR A 134 15.44 9.72 -3.63
N ASP A 135 16.53 9.70 -2.88
CA ASP A 135 17.10 8.50 -2.24
C ASP A 135 16.41 8.11 -0.90
N GLN A 136 15.34 8.83 -0.54
CA GLN A 136 14.57 8.61 0.68
C GLN A 136 13.23 7.90 0.42
N LEU A 137 12.77 7.86 -0.83
CA LEU A 137 11.50 7.23 -1.21
C LEU A 137 11.73 6.24 -2.34
N HIS A 138 11.17 5.07 -2.18
CA HIS A 138 11.38 3.92 -3.04
C HIS A 138 10.05 3.24 -3.39
N HIS A 139 10.02 2.48 -4.48
CA HIS A 139 8.83 1.74 -4.94
C HIS A 139 8.64 0.44 -4.15
N TYR A 140 8.62 0.53 -2.82
CA TYR A 140 8.23 -0.58 -1.95
C TYR A 140 6.77 -0.96 -2.15
N SER A 141 6.38 -2.17 -1.77
CA SER A 141 4.96 -2.52 -1.71
C SER A 141 4.19 -1.53 -0.82
N GLY A 142 3.04 -1.07 -1.29
CA GLY A 142 2.25 -0.02 -0.66
C GLY A 142 2.68 1.42 -0.99
N ALA A 143 3.75 1.63 -1.77
CA ALA A 143 4.14 2.97 -2.21
C ALA A 143 3.02 3.60 -3.06
N LEU A 144 2.67 4.86 -2.75
CA LEU A 144 1.75 5.69 -3.53
C LEU A 144 2.58 6.57 -4.46
N CYS A 145 2.38 6.39 -5.77
CA CYS A 145 3.24 6.93 -6.81
C CYS A 145 2.43 7.74 -7.84
N ALA A 146 3.00 8.81 -8.38
CA ALA A 146 2.45 9.49 -9.53
C ALA A 146 2.84 8.75 -10.82
N ALA A 147 1.84 8.45 -11.66
CA ALA A 147 2.05 7.76 -12.93
C ALA A 147 2.48 8.74 -14.01
N PRO A 148 3.59 8.47 -14.74
CA PRO A 148 4.00 9.28 -15.87
C PRO A 148 3.05 9.11 -17.05
N ASP A 149 2.84 10.17 -17.82
CA ASP A 149 2.21 10.10 -19.13
C ASP A 149 3.23 9.67 -20.19
N ALA A 150 2.79 9.58 -21.45
CA ALA A 150 3.66 9.18 -22.57
C ALA A 150 4.88 10.11 -22.79
N SER A 151 4.90 11.30 -22.21
CA SER A 151 6.04 12.23 -22.24
C SER A 151 6.96 12.10 -21.02
N GLY A 152 6.64 11.19 -20.08
CA GLY A 152 7.36 11.02 -18.82
C GLY A 152 7.03 12.09 -17.77
N GLN A 153 5.92 12.82 -17.95
CA GLN A 153 5.50 13.86 -17.02
C GLN A 153 4.29 13.42 -16.19
N MET A 154 4.18 13.97 -14.99
CA MET A 154 3.16 13.61 -14.01
C MET A 154 1.92 14.51 -14.08
N ALA A 155 0.79 13.97 -13.61
CA ALA A 155 -0.48 14.67 -13.47
C ALA A 155 -1.29 14.14 -12.28
N SER A 156 -2.62 13.94 -12.47
CA SER A 156 -3.51 13.39 -11.43
C SER A 156 -3.50 11.86 -11.35
N VAL A 157 -2.95 11.17 -12.35
CA VAL A 157 -2.94 9.71 -12.36
C VAL A 157 -1.92 9.22 -11.33
N PHE A 158 -2.36 8.29 -10.50
CA PHE A 158 -1.52 7.70 -9.47
C PHE A 158 -1.69 6.18 -9.45
N TYR A 159 -0.70 5.49 -8.91
CA TYR A 159 -0.81 4.06 -8.64
C TYR A 159 -0.32 3.72 -7.23
N VAL A 160 -0.81 2.62 -6.70
CA VAL A 160 -0.31 2.00 -5.47
C VAL A 160 0.38 0.70 -5.83
N MET A 161 1.61 0.53 -5.38
CA MET A 161 2.35 -0.71 -5.56
C MET A 161 1.68 -1.86 -4.78
N ASP A 162 1.35 -2.94 -5.49
CA ASP A 162 0.68 -4.14 -4.94
C ASP A 162 1.55 -5.39 -5.15
N THR A 163 2.85 -5.27 -4.94
CA THR A 163 3.76 -6.41 -5.11
C THR A 163 3.68 -7.37 -3.93
N LEU A 164 3.97 -8.64 -4.20
CA LEU A 164 4.13 -9.62 -3.14
C LEU A 164 5.38 -9.32 -2.28
N PRO A 165 5.38 -9.67 -0.99
CA PRO A 165 6.56 -9.51 -0.15
C PRO A 165 7.68 -10.49 -0.53
N GLY A 166 8.90 -10.12 -0.22
CA GLY A 166 10.07 -10.97 -0.31
C GLY A 166 10.47 -11.39 -1.71
N GLY A 167 11.04 -12.57 -1.81
CA GLY A 167 11.59 -13.13 -3.05
C GLY A 167 10.59 -13.39 -4.17
N ASP A 168 9.30 -13.33 -3.87
CA ASP A 168 8.24 -13.46 -4.88
C ASP A 168 8.16 -12.23 -5.81
N SER A 169 8.65 -11.07 -5.36
CA SER A 169 8.77 -9.86 -6.19
C SER A 169 10.22 -9.38 -6.36
N VAL A 170 11.07 -9.58 -5.34
CA VAL A 170 12.47 -9.12 -5.33
C VAL A 170 13.39 -10.33 -5.39
N THR A 171 13.70 -10.75 -6.62
CA THR A 171 14.58 -11.89 -6.90
C THR A 171 16.04 -11.60 -6.51
N GLN A 172 16.86 -12.63 -6.36
CA GLN A 172 18.30 -12.46 -6.11
C GLN A 172 18.98 -11.64 -7.21
N GLU A 173 18.53 -11.76 -8.47
CA GLU A 173 19.06 -10.95 -9.56
C GLU A 173 18.78 -9.45 -9.36
N LEU A 174 17.59 -9.07 -8.90
CA LEU A 174 17.28 -7.68 -8.55
C LEU A 174 18.11 -7.19 -7.37
N VAL A 175 18.35 -8.04 -6.36
CA VAL A 175 19.24 -7.73 -5.24
C VAL A 175 20.65 -7.43 -5.73
N ASP A 176 21.18 -8.26 -6.62
CA ASP A 176 22.51 -8.07 -7.20
C ASP A 176 22.58 -6.79 -8.06
N GLN A 177 21.52 -6.48 -8.80
CA GLN A 177 21.39 -5.23 -9.57
C GLN A 177 21.39 -4.00 -8.65
N MET A 178 20.59 -4.01 -7.56
CA MET A 178 20.58 -2.92 -6.57
C MET A 178 21.94 -2.71 -5.92
N ASN A 179 22.62 -3.79 -5.50
CA ASN A 179 23.97 -3.71 -4.93
C ASN A 179 24.97 -3.12 -5.94
N ASN A 180 24.94 -3.55 -7.20
CA ASN A 180 25.80 -3.03 -8.25
C ASN A 180 25.48 -1.56 -8.60
N ALA A 181 24.24 -1.13 -8.45
CA ALA A 181 23.79 0.26 -8.64
C ALA A 181 24.10 1.15 -7.42
N GLY A 182 24.62 0.58 -6.32
CA GLY A 182 25.03 1.35 -5.14
C GLY A 182 23.89 1.69 -4.18
N TYR A 183 22.81 0.92 -4.18
CA TYR A 183 21.75 1.08 -3.19
C TYR A 183 22.29 0.87 -1.77
N ARG A 184 21.76 1.61 -0.82
CA ARG A 184 22.09 1.43 0.60
C ARG A 184 21.63 0.03 1.05
N ALA A 185 22.41 -0.62 1.92
CA ALA A 185 22.13 -1.98 2.37
C ALA A 185 20.73 -2.10 3.06
N GLU A 186 20.33 -1.09 3.83
CA GLU A 186 19.02 -1.01 4.46
C GLU A 186 17.88 -0.92 3.45
N VAL A 187 18.06 -0.24 2.33
CA VAL A 187 17.08 -0.17 1.23
C VAL A 187 16.93 -1.55 0.57
N VAL A 188 18.05 -2.21 0.27
CA VAL A 188 18.04 -3.57 -0.31
C VAL A 188 17.32 -4.54 0.63
N GLN A 189 17.61 -4.49 1.94
CA GLN A 189 16.96 -5.33 2.93
C GLN A 189 15.45 -5.04 3.03
N ALA A 190 15.06 -3.77 2.97
CA ALA A 190 13.65 -3.37 2.98
C ALA A 190 12.91 -3.93 1.76
N TYR A 191 13.49 -3.86 0.55
CA TYR A 191 12.94 -4.49 -0.63
C TYR A 191 12.81 -6.02 -0.50
N GLN A 192 13.83 -6.68 0.05
CA GLN A 192 13.78 -8.12 0.28
C GLN A 192 12.68 -8.55 1.26
N THR A 193 12.26 -7.65 2.15
CA THR A 193 11.20 -7.94 3.14
C THR A 193 9.84 -7.52 2.64
N ALA A 194 9.69 -6.25 2.22
CA ALA A 194 8.41 -5.66 1.82
C ALA A 194 7.96 -6.11 0.43
N GLY A 195 8.89 -6.42 -0.46
CA GLY A 195 8.65 -6.46 -1.89
C GLY A 195 8.72 -5.07 -2.52
N GLY A 196 8.50 -4.99 -3.81
CA GLY A 196 8.52 -3.74 -4.55
C GLY A 196 9.11 -3.87 -5.95
N ALA A 197 9.31 -2.72 -6.60
CA ALA A 197 9.79 -2.61 -7.96
C ALA A 197 10.99 -1.63 -8.06
N PRO A 198 12.20 -2.02 -7.63
CA PRO A 198 13.35 -1.12 -7.57
C PRO A 198 13.75 -0.54 -8.94
N TYR A 199 13.36 -1.18 -10.03
CA TYR A 199 13.61 -0.68 -11.39
C TYR A 199 12.75 0.56 -11.76
N LEU A 200 11.77 0.94 -10.93
CA LEU A 200 11.00 2.19 -11.07
C LEU A 200 11.61 3.34 -10.26
N ASP A 201 12.54 3.06 -9.37
CA ASP A 201 13.22 4.10 -8.60
C ASP A 201 13.96 5.06 -9.53
N TYR A 202 13.95 6.33 -9.15
CA TYR A 202 14.55 7.44 -9.92
C TYR A 202 13.91 7.73 -11.29
N THR A 203 12.80 7.06 -11.64
CA THR A 203 12.02 7.34 -12.86
C THR A 203 10.66 7.93 -12.54
N ASP A 204 9.93 7.30 -11.64
CA ASP A 204 8.60 7.73 -11.22
C ASP A 204 8.65 8.43 -9.87
N THR A 205 7.63 9.19 -9.53
CA THR A 205 7.55 9.91 -8.26
C THR A 205 6.83 9.09 -7.21
N VAL A 206 7.53 8.68 -6.16
CA VAL A 206 6.88 8.20 -4.93
C VAL A 206 6.55 9.42 -4.07
N PHE A 207 5.29 9.57 -3.63
CA PHE A 207 4.87 10.70 -2.82
C PHE A 207 4.08 10.33 -1.56
N GLY A 208 3.86 9.03 -1.33
CA GLY A 208 3.19 8.52 -0.13
C GLY A 208 3.43 7.04 0.09
N GLN A 209 2.88 6.52 1.20
CA GLN A 209 2.95 5.09 1.57
C GLN A 209 1.66 4.67 2.24
N VAL A 210 1.07 3.58 1.80
CA VAL A 210 -0.08 2.96 2.49
C VAL A 210 0.40 2.38 3.81
N TYR A 211 -0.26 2.79 4.90
CA TYR A 211 0.03 2.31 6.26
C TYR A 211 -1.14 1.53 6.88
N GLU A 212 -2.33 1.61 6.28
CA GLU A 212 -3.53 0.90 6.74
C GLU A 212 -4.39 0.50 5.54
N GLY A 213 -4.92 -0.72 5.52
CA GLY A 213 -5.84 -1.19 4.49
C GLY A 213 -5.16 -1.79 3.25
N MET A 214 -3.92 -2.29 3.33
CA MET A 214 -3.27 -2.97 2.19
C MET A 214 -4.08 -4.16 1.68
N GLU A 215 -4.86 -4.82 2.52
CA GLU A 215 -5.77 -5.91 2.11
C GLU A 215 -6.86 -5.44 1.14
N VAL A 216 -7.23 -4.16 1.16
CA VAL A 216 -8.14 -3.57 0.18
C VAL A 216 -7.42 -3.35 -1.15
N VAL A 217 -6.17 -2.90 -1.12
CA VAL A 217 -5.32 -2.77 -2.30
C VAL A 217 -5.11 -4.14 -2.95
N ASP A 218 -4.76 -5.17 -2.15
CA ASP A 218 -4.64 -6.56 -2.60
C ASP A 218 -5.94 -7.08 -3.24
N ALA A 219 -7.09 -6.75 -2.66
CA ALA A 219 -8.40 -7.15 -3.20
C ALA A 219 -8.69 -6.50 -4.56
N ILE A 220 -8.35 -5.23 -4.72
CA ILE A 220 -8.48 -4.50 -5.99
C ILE A 220 -7.52 -5.08 -7.03
N GLY A 221 -6.25 -5.33 -6.67
CA GLY A 221 -5.24 -5.91 -7.56
C GLY A 221 -5.57 -7.32 -8.04
N GLN A 222 -6.40 -8.07 -7.29
CA GLN A 222 -6.88 -9.41 -7.65
C GLN A 222 -8.22 -9.40 -8.39
N ALA A 223 -8.78 -8.24 -8.70
CA ALA A 223 -10.02 -8.15 -9.47
C ALA A 223 -9.88 -8.78 -10.86
N ALA A 224 -10.98 -9.32 -11.39
CA ALA A 224 -11.00 -9.76 -12.78
C ALA A 224 -10.85 -8.56 -13.72
N VAL A 225 -9.97 -8.65 -14.71
CA VAL A 225 -9.65 -7.57 -15.63
C VAL A 225 -9.87 -7.98 -17.08
N ASP A 226 -10.03 -7.00 -17.95
CA ASP A 226 -10.04 -7.16 -19.41
C ASP A 226 -8.60 -7.20 -19.98
N GLU A 227 -8.48 -7.24 -21.31
CA GLU A 227 -7.19 -7.28 -22.01
C GLU A 227 -6.34 -6.01 -21.78
N ALA A 228 -6.98 -4.89 -21.37
CA ALA A 228 -6.30 -3.64 -21.06
C ALA A 228 -5.98 -3.51 -19.54
N GLN A 229 -6.08 -4.59 -18.78
CA GLN A 229 -5.88 -4.63 -17.32
C GLN A 229 -6.90 -3.78 -16.54
N LYS A 230 -8.02 -3.40 -17.15
CA LYS A 230 -9.09 -2.66 -16.47
C LYS A 230 -10.04 -3.63 -15.77
N PRO A 231 -10.44 -3.36 -14.51
CA PRO A 231 -11.41 -4.19 -13.81
C PRO A 231 -12.70 -4.36 -14.62
N THR A 232 -13.15 -5.61 -14.81
CA THR A 232 -14.40 -5.94 -15.53
C THR A 232 -15.64 -5.52 -14.75
N GLU A 233 -15.54 -5.54 -13.41
CA GLU A 233 -16.53 -4.92 -12.52
C GLU A 233 -15.98 -3.57 -12.07
N THR A 234 -16.79 -2.51 -12.20
CA THR A 234 -16.36 -1.16 -11.86
C THR A 234 -16.02 -1.06 -10.37
N ILE A 235 -14.78 -0.69 -10.07
CA ILE A 235 -14.34 -0.32 -8.72
C ILE A 235 -14.20 1.20 -8.69
N THR A 236 -14.96 1.84 -7.80
CA THR A 236 -15.08 3.30 -7.72
C THR A 236 -14.29 3.85 -6.53
N LEU A 237 -13.60 4.97 -6.73
CA LEU A 237 -13.16 5.86 -5.66
C LEU A 237 -14.38 6.67 -5.21
N ASN A 238 -15.01 6.31 -4.10
CA ASN A 238 -16.15 7.06 -3.54
C ASN A 238 -15.70 8.46 -3.12
N SER A 239 -14.55 8.54 -2.45
CA SER A 239 -13.88 9.79 -2.11
C SER A 239 -12.40 9.60 -1.81
N VAL A 240 -11.63 10.70 -1.97
CA VAL A 240 -10.28 10.83 -1.42
C VAL A 240 -10.27 12.04 -0.50
N ALA A 241 -10.11 11.80 0.81
CA ALA A 241 -10.10 12.85 1.83
C ALA A 241 -8.69 13.07 2.38
N ILE A 242 -8.28 14.34 2.46
CA ILE A 242 -7.02 14.74 3.08
C ILE A 242 -7.29 15.09 4.54
N SER A 243 -6.47 14.58 5.43
CA SER A 243 -6.55 14.81 6.87
C SER A 243 -5.17 14.92 7.50
N THR A 244 -5.15 15.25 8.77
CA THR A 244 -3.93 15.24 9.60
C THR A 244 -4.02 14.06 10.56
N TYR A 245 -2.95 13.27 10.63
CA TYR A 245 -2.86 12.16 11.58
C TYR A 245 -2.85 12.70 13.03
N GLN A 246 -3.61 12.04 13.93
CA GLN A 246 -3.84 12.51 15.31
C GLN A 246 -3.18 11.59 16.33
#